data_a0b5285ceee6c6d5fb81e5a14d0a1ca7
#
_entry.id   a0b5285ceee6c6d5fb81e5a14d0a1ca7
#
_cell.length_a   1.000
_cell.length_b   1.000
_cell.length_c   1.000
_cell.angle_alpha   90.00
_cell.angle_beta   90.00
_cell.angle_gamma   90.00
#
_symmetry.space_group_name_H-M   'P 1'
#
loop_
_entity.id
_entity.type
_entity.pdbx_description
1 polymer ?
#
loop_
_entity_poly.entity_id
_entity_poly.type
_entity_poly.pdbx_seq_one_letter_code
_entity_poly.pdbx_strand_id
1 'polypeptide(L)'
;MGNVALVTGGSRGIGLAFVRKLAERGYDVAINYRVSREAAEQAAAELREQGRRAAAFCADVADSAQVAEMFRAAAETFGPVEVLVNNAGVALPGAVFQDVDDGAWDRAFAVNVGGMRNTIRAALPHMLHEKRGSIVNVSSIWGLRGASCEVAYACTKAAVVGLTRSLALELAPSGIRVNAVAPGCIETDMVRSLGQETMDALAQETPMGRLGRPEEIAAAAAFLAGEDASFITGQILTADGGFIG
;
A
#
# COMPACT_ATOMS: atom_id res chain seq x y z
N MET A 1 -9.30 0.17 -23.62
CA MET A 1 -8.13 -0.40 -22.96
C MET A 1 -8.48 -0.52 -21.49
N GLY A 2 -8.21 -1.66 -20.85
CA GLY A 2 -8.56 -1.86 -19.44
C GLY A 2 -7.67 -1.02 -18.54
N ASN A 3 -8.23 -0.41 -17.51
CA ASN A 3 -7.45 0.30 -16.50
C ASN A 3 -6.69 -0.74 -15.64
N VAL A 4 -5.37 -0.75 -15.67
CA VAL A 4 -4.54 -1.72 -14.94
C VAL A 4 -4.10 -1.16 -13.59
N ALA A 5 -4.41 -1.87 -12.53
CA ALA A 5 -3.95 -1.56 -11.17
C ALA A 5 -2.94 -2.60 -10.68
N LEU A 6 -1.83 -2.15 -10.09
CA LEU A 6 -0.87 -3.00 -9.43
C LEU A 6 -0.89 -2.71 -7.92
N VAL A 7 -1.07 -3.77 -7.12
CA VAL A 7 -1.06 -3.69 -5.66
C VAL A 7 0.13 -4.45 -5.10
N THR A 8 1.05 -3.76 -4.44
CA THR A 8 2.17 -4.43 -3.78
C THR A 8 1.75 -5.03 -2.44
N GLY A 9 2.24 -6.25 -2.14
CA GLY A 9 1.82 -6.97 -0.93
C GLY A 9 0.32 -7.30 -0.93
N GLY A 10 -0.26 -7.61 -2.10
CA GLY A 10 -1.70 -7.80 -2.32
C GLY A 10 -2.27 -9.14 -1.86
N SER A 11 -1.47 -10.04 -1.29
CA SER A 11 -1.89 -11.42 -0.99
C SER A 11 -2.72 -11.57 0.29
N ARG A 12 -2.72 -10.59 1.20
CA ARG A 12 -3.41 -10.66 2.51
C ARG A 12 -3.70 -9.28 3.09
N GLY A 13 -4.49 -9.26 4.17
CA GLY A 13 -4.76 -8.06 4.97
C GLY A 13 -5.31 -6.89 4.15
N ILE A 14 -4.81 -5.69 4.40
CA ILE A 14 -5.22 -4.46 3.70
C ILE A 14 -4.92 -4.56 2.19
N GLY A 15 -3.78 -5.18 1.81
CA GLY A 15 -3.43 -5.37 0.41
C GLY A 15 -4.44 -6.20 -0.36
N LEU A 16 -4.94 -7.29 0.22
CA LEU A 16 -5.99 -8.11 -0.40
C LEU A 16 -7.32 -7.34 -0.51
N ALA A 17 -7.64 -6.54 0.50
CA ALA A 17 -8.82 -5.69 0.43
C ALA A 17 -8.71 -4.64 -0.70
N PHE A 18 -7.51 -4.07 -0.94
CA PHE A 18 -7.27 -3.20 -2.11
C PHE A 18 -7.48 -3.95 -3.42
N VAL A 19 -6.92 -5.15 -3.55
CA VAL A 19 -7.06 -6.00 -4.74
C VAL A 19 -8.54 -6.23 -5.07
N ARG A 20 -9.33 -6.66 -4.10
CA ARG A 20 -10.77 -6.88 -4.26
C ARG A 20 -11.51 -5.59 -4.62
N LYS A 21 -11.22 -4.51 -3.92
CA LYS A 21 -11.89 -3.22 -4.13
C LYS A 21 -11.63 -2.60 -5.49
N LEU A 22 -10.39 -2.71 -5.99
CA LEU A 22 -10.05 -2.25 -7.34
C LEU A 22 -10.68 -3.12 -8.42
N ALA A 23 -10.72 -4.45 -8.24
CA ALA A 23 -11.41 -5.35 -9.14
C ALA A 23 -12.94 -5.06 -9.20
N GLU A 24 -13.59 -4.78 -8.06
CA GLU A 24 -14.99 -4.33 -8.03
C GLU A 24 -15.21 -3.05 -8.84
N ARG A 25 -14.24 -2.14 -8.85
CA ARG A 25 -14.28 -0.90 -9.64
C ARG A 25 -13.92 -1.08 -11.12
N GLY A 26 -13.67 -2.32 -11.56
CA GLY A 26 -13.46 -2.65 -12.96
C GLY A 26 -12.00 -2.58 -13.42
N TYR A 27 -11.03 -2.49 -12.50
CA TYR A 27 -9.62 -2.59 -12.85
C TYR A 27 -9.21 -4.04 -13.14
N ASP A 28 -8.31 -4.23 -14.09
CA ASP A 28 -7.48 -5.42 -14.21
C ASP A 28 -6.41 -5.36 -13.13
N VAL A 29 -6.27 -6.39 -12.29
CA VAL A 29 -5.45 -6.29 -11.07
C VAL A 29 -4.24 -7.19 -11.10
N ALA A 30 -3.05 -6.57 -11.09
CA ALA A 30 -1.78 -7.24 -10.84
C ALA A 30 -1.52 -7.31 -9.33
N ILE A 31 -1.43 -8.53 -8.78
CA ILE A 31 -1.27 -8.81 -7.36
C ILE A 31 0.19 -9.15 -7.09
N ASN A 32 0.94 -8.23 -6.47
CA ASN A 32 2.31 -8.56 -6.07
C ASN A 32 2.34 -9.29 -4.72
N TYR A 33 3.19 -10.29 -4.65
CA TYR A 33 3.57 -10.98 -3.42
C TYR A 33 5.07 -11.29 -3.41
N ARG A 34 5.63 -11.56 -2.21
CA ARG A 34 7.01 -12.01 -2.06
C ARG A 34 7.10 -13.49 -1.63
N VAL A 35 6.33 -13.88 -0.62
CA VAL A 35 6.39 -15.21 0.01
C VAL A 35 5.08 -15.97 -0.12
N SER A 36 3.94 -15.31 0.04
CA SER A 36 2.62 -15.94 0.14
C SER A 36 2.03 -16.23 -1.24
N ARG A 37 2.67 -17.16 -1.99
CA ARG A 37 2.26 -17.51 -3.37
C ARG A 37 0.84 -18.06 -3.42
N GLU A 38 0.55 -19.04 -2.59
CA GLU A 38 -0.76 -19.71 -2.58
C GLU A 38 -1.90 -18.73 -2.34
N ALA A 39 -1.75 -17.84 -1.35
CA ALA A 39 -2.76 -16.83 -1.05
C ALA A 39 -2.94 -15.82 -2.21
N ALA A 40 -1.85 -15.41 -2.88
CA ALA A 40 -1.94 -14.50 -4.01
C ALA A 40 -2.61 -15.15 -5.23
N GLU A 41 -2.26 -16.40 -5.54
CA GLU A 41 -2.87 -17.16 -6.64
C GLU A 41 -4.35 -17.49 -6.36
N GLN A 42 -4.70 -17.81 -5.11
CA GLN A 42 -6.08 -17.99 -4.69
C GLN A 42 -6.90 -16.70 -4.88
N ALA A 43 -6.38 -15.56 -4.43
CA ALA A 43 -7.05 -14.27 -4.61
C ALA A 43 -7.26 -13.95 -6.10
N ALA A 44 -6.26 -14.23 -6.96
CA ALA A 44 -6.40 -14.06 -8.39
C ALA A 44 -7.44 -15.02 -9.01
N ALA A 45 -7.50 -16.26 -8.52
CA ALA A 45 -8.48 -17.25 -8.99
C ALA A 45 -9.92 -16.83 -8.61
N GLU A 46 -10.15 -16.44 -7.36
CA GLU A 46 -11.45 -15.96 -6.88
C GLU A 46 -11.97 -14.78 -7.73
N LEU A 47 -11.09 -13.84 -8.09
CA LEU A 47 -11.47 -12.71 -8.93
C LEU A 47 -11.79 -13.15 -10.38
N ARG A 48 -11.03 -14.10 -10.93
CA ARG A 48 -11.31 -14.65 -12.27
C ARG A 48 -12.66 -15.39 -12.32
N GLU A 49 -13.00 -16.13 -11.28
CA GLU A 49 -14.33 -16.78 -11.13
C GLU A 49 -15.48 -15.76 -11.11
N GLN A 50 -15.22 -14.54 -10.61
CA GLN A 50 -16.15 -13.42 -10.62
C GLN A 50 -16.14 -12.65 -11.97
N GLY A 51 -15.45 -13.16 -12.99
CA GLY A 51 -15.35 -12.53 -14.30
C GLY A 51 -14.40 -11.32 -14.35
N ARG A 52 -13.51 -11.17 -13.37
CA ARG A 52 -12.50 -10.10 -13.32
C ARG A 52 -11.15 -10.60 -13.86
N ARG A 53 -10.34 -9.72 -14.40
CA ARG A 53 -8.98 -10.04 -14.82
C ARG A 53 -8.01 -9.79 -13.66
N ALA A 54 -7.37 -10.85 -13.17
CA ALA A 54 -6.39 -10.76 -12.09
C ALA A 54 -5.30 -11.83 -12.24
N ALA A 55 -4.07 -11.48 -11.88
CA ALA A 55 -2.92 -12.40 -11.86
C ALA A 55 -1.95 -12.04 -10.74
N ALA A 56 -1.23 -13.04 -10.25
CA ALA A 56 -0.26 -12.90 -9.18
C ALA A 56 1.18 -12.83 -9.74
N PHE A 57 2.00 -11.92 -9.19
CA PHE A 57 3.38 -11.68 -9.61
C PHE A 57 4.32 -11.70 -8.40
N CYS A 58 5.33 -12.57 -8.44
CA CYS A 58 6.33 -12.68 -7.38
C CYS A 58 7.42 -11.62 -7.57
N ALA A 59 7.63 -10.78 -6.58
CA ALA A 59 8.78 -9.88 -6.51
C ALA A 59 9.01 -9.39 -5.07
N ASP A 60 10.27 -9.32 -4.64
CA ASP A 60 10.66 -8.50 -3.50
C ASP A 60 10.75 -7.03 -3.96
N VAL A 61 9.89 -6.17 -3.42
CA VAL A 61 9.87 -4.75 -3.80
C VAL A 61 11.19 -4.02 -3.48
N ALA A 62 11.97 -4.53 -2.52
CA ALA A 62 13.29 -3.99 -2.20
C ALA A 62 14.34 -4.25 -3.31
N ASP A 63 14.09 -5.22 -4.19
CA ASP A 63 14.94 -5.56 -5.33
C ASP A 63 14.42 -4.89 -6.60
N SER A 64 15.17 -3.92 -7.11
CA SER A 64 14.76 -3.15 -8.29
C SER A 64 14.70 -3.97 -9.58
N ALA A 65 15.52 -5.03 -9.71
CA ALA A 65 15.49 -5.90 -10.88
C ALA A 65 14.23 -6.79 -10.88
N GLN A 66 13.87 -7.37 -9.73
CA GLN A 66 12.61 -8.10 -9.60
C GLN A 66 11.39 -7.21 -9.83
N VAL A 67 11.42 -5.97 -9.36
CA VAL A 67 10.35 -4.99 -9.62
C VAL A 67 10.22 -4.70 -11.11
N ALA A 68 11.33 -4.45 -11.81
CA ALA A 68 11.30 -4.20 -13.25
C ALA A 68 10.70 -5.38 -14.02
N GLU A 69 11.09 -6.62 -13.68
CA GLU A 69 10.55 -7.83 -14.28
C GLU A 69 9.05 -8.01 -13.98
N MET A 70 8.61 -7.73 -12.75
CA MET A 70 7.20 -7.76 -12.37
C MET A 70 6.36 -6.79 -13.21
N PHE A 71 6.83 -5.56 -13.40
CA PHE A 71 6.11 -4.57 -14.22
C PHE A 71 6.07 -4.96 -15.69
N ARG A 72 7.15 -5.56 -16.23
CA ARG A 72 7.18 -6.10 -17.59
C ARG A 72 6.15 -7.22 -17.76
N ALA A 73 6.13 -8.21 -16.86
CA ALA A 73 5.19 -9.32 -16.92
C ALA A 73 3.73 -8.87 -16.73
N ALA A 74 3.47 -7.89 -15.85
CA ALA A 74 2.15 -7.31 -15.67
C ALA A 74 1.69 -6.58 -16.96
N ALA A 75 2.59 -5.84 -17.61
CA ALA A 75 2.31 -5.12 -18.85
C ALA A 75 2.02 -6.09 -20.02
N GLU A 76 2.71 -7.21 -20.11
CA GLU A 76 2.45 -8.27 -21.10
C GLU A 76 1.09 -8.94 -20.88
N THR A 77 0.66 -9.06 -19.61
CA THR A 77 -0.60 -9.72 -19.24
C THR A 77 -1.83 -8.85 -19.43
N PHE A 78 -1.75 -7.59 -19.02
CA PHE A 78 -2.89 -6.69 -18.91
C PHE A 78 -2.74 -5.39 -19.71
N GLY A 79 -1.54 -5.01 -20.05
CA GLY A 79 -1.16 -3.67 -20.44
C GLY A 79 -0.46 -2.92 -19.30
N PRO A 80 0.02 -1.69 -19.59
CA PRO A 80 0.80 -0.93 -18.64
C PRO A 80 -0.02 -0.48 -17.41
N VAL A 81 0.68 -0.33 -16.28
CA VAL A 81 0.06 0.05 -15.00
C VAL A 81 -0.30 1.53 -15.00
N GLU A 82 -1.56 1.83 -14.77
CA GLU A 82 -2.11 3.19 -14.65
C GLU A 82 -2.40 3.57 -13.18
N VAL A 83 -2.67 2.58 -12.33
CA VAL A 83 -2.88 2.75 -10.89
C VAL A 83 -1.87 1.91 -10.12
N LEU A 84 -1.10 2.54 -9.25
CA LEU A 84 -0.15 1.87 -8.39
C LEU A 84 -0.55 2.05 -6.92
N VAL A 85 -0.80 0.94 -6.21
CA VAL A 85 -1.00 0.94 -4.76
C VAL A 85 0.23 0.35 -4.07
N ASN A 86 1.01 1.19 -3.45
CA ASN A 86 2.19 0.83 -2.69
C ASN A 86 1.79 0.46 -1.25
N ASN A 87 1.47 -0.81 -1.05
CA ASN A 87 1.05 -1.34 0.25
C ASN A 87 2.10 -2.25 0.90
N ALA A 88 2.97 -2.90 0.12
CA ALA A 88 4.01 -3.77 0.68
C ALA A 88 4.83 -3.03 1.77
N GLY A 89 4.93 -3.66 2.92
CA GLY A 89 5.65 -3.11 4.06
C GLY A 89 5.90 -4.16 5.12
N VAL A 90 6.88 -3.89 5.97
CA VAL A 90 7.21 -4.69 7.15
C VAL A 90 7.13 -3.78 8.38
N ALA A 91 6.58 -4.33 9.47
CA ALA A 91 6.74 -3.80 10.81
C ALA A 91 7.86 -4.58 11.50
N LEU A 92 8.54 -3.96 12.44
CA LEU A 92 9.51 -4.63 13.30
C LEU A 92 8.80 -5.09 14.60
N PRO A 93 9.32 -6.10 15.27
CA PRO A 93 8.92 -6.36 16.66
C PRO A 93 9.14 -5.09 17.51
N GLY A 94 8.17 -4.74 18.33
CA GLY A 94 8.27 -3.57 19.19
C GLY A 94 9.52 -3.66 20.09
N ALA A 95 10.39 -2.65 20.02
CA ALA A 95 11.61 -2.55 20.84
C ALA A 95 11.92 -1.10 21.15
N VAL A 96 12.53 -0.85 22.33
CA VAL A 96 13.10 0.47 22.63
C VAL A 96 14.27 0.75 21.68
N PHE A 97 14.46 2.01 21.35
CA PHE A 97 15.34 2.42 20.23
C PHE A 97 16.76 1.84 20.29
N GLN A 98 17.37 1.81 21.47
CA GLN A 98 18.73 1.29 21.65
C GLN A 98 18.86 -0.23 21.40
N ASP A 99 17.75 -0.97 21.41
CA ASP A 99 17.73 -2.42 21.23
C ASP A 99 17.25 -2.83 19.80
N VAL A 100 17.00 -1.85 18.93
CA VAL A 100 16.64 -2.11 17.54
C VAL A 100 17.86 -2.64 16.78
N ASP A 101 17.75 -3.82 16.19
CA ASP A 101 18.79 -4.41 15.35
C ASP A 101 18.99 -3.59 14.05
N ASP A 102 20.27 -3.29 13.71
CA ASP A 102 20.61 -2.48 12.55
C ASP A 102 20.14 -3.13 11.23
N GLY A 103 20.26 -4.45 11.10
CA GLY A 103 19.79 -5.17 9.90
C GLY A 103 18.27 -5.14 9.76
N ALA A 104 17.53 -5.19 10.88
CA ALA A 104 16.09 -5.02 10.88
C ALA A 104 15.69 -3.58 10.50
N TRP A 105 16.40 -2.57 11.02
CA TRP A 105 16.25 -1.17 10.63
C TRP A 105 16.43 -0.99 9.12
N ASP A 106 17.56 -1.44 8.59
CA ASP A 106 17.89 -1.32 7.17
C ASP A 106 16.86 -2.05 6.30
N ARG A 107 16.40 -3.23 6.72
CA ARG A 107 15.37 -3.97 6.01
C ARG A 107 14.04 -3.22 6.00
N ALA A 108 13.65 -2.57 7.08
CA ALA A 108 12.44 -1.75 7.13
C ALA A 108 12.50 -0.61 6.11
N PHE A 109 13.62 0.11 6.05
CA PHE A 109 13.82 1.19 5.07
C PHE A 109 13.89 0.66 3.64
N ALA A 110 14.60 -0.45 3.40
CA ALA A 110 14.70 -1.06 2.08
C ALA A 110 13.33 -1.46 1.52
N VAL A 111 12.45 -2.02 2.36
CA VAL A 111 11.10 -2.44 1.93
C VAL A 111 10.15 -1.25 1.89
N ASN A 112 9.97 -0.54 3.02
CA ASN A 112 8.89 0.42 3.18
C ASN A 112 9.11 1.71 2.39
N VAL A 113 10.37 2.09 2.14
CA VAL A 113 10.74 3.30 1.41
C VAL A 113 11.40 2.96 0.08
N GLY A 114 12.43 2.13 0.10
CA GLY A 114 13.14 1.66 -1.09
C GLY A 114 12.23 0.93 -2.06
N GLY A 115 11.35 0.06 -1.56
CA GLY A 115 10.35 -0.64 -2.35
C GLY A 115 9.40 0.30 -3.07
N MET A 116 8.88 1.32 -2.39
CA MET A 116 8.03 2.33 -3.04
C MET A 116 8.79 3.12 -4.11
N ARG A 117 10.03 3.52 -3.84
CA ARG A 117 10.89 4.15 -4.84
C ARG A 117 11.02 3.29 -6.09
N ASN A 118 11.27 1.98 -5.93
CA ASN A 118 11.46 1.05 -7.04
C ASN A 118 10.19 0.90 -7.88
N THR A 119 9.04 0.68 -7.25
CA THR A 119 7.76 0.51 -7.93
C THR A 119 7.28 1.79 -8.62
N ILE A 120 7.45 2.94 -7.98
CA ILE A 120 7.13 4.24 -8.58
C ILE A 120 8.00 4.47 -9.83
N ARG A 121 9.32 4.26 -9.75
CA ARG A 121 10.21 4.39 -10.90
C ARG A 121 9.85 3.46 -12.05
N ALA A 122 9.35 2.27 -11.77
CA ALA A 122 8.92 1.33 -12.80
C ALA A 122 7.59 1.75 -13.46
N ALA A 123 6.68 2.39 -12.72
CA ALA A 123 5.40 2.88 -13.25
C ALA A 123 5.53 4.19 -14.05
N LEU A 124 6.42 5.08 -13.63
CA LEU A 124 6.52 6.44 -14.16
C LEU A 124 6.74 6.56 -15.67
N PRO A 125 7.56 5.74 -16.36
CA PRO A 125 7.77 5.92 -17.81
C PRO A 125 6.49 5.90 -18.62
N HIS A 126 5.58 4.97 -18.33
CA HIS A 126 4.28 4.91 -18.98
C HIS A 126 3.37 6.08 -18.55
N MET A 127 3.25 6.32 -17.24
CA MET A 127 2.39 7.37 -16.71
C MET A 127 2.78 8.76 -17.25
N LEU A 128 4.09 9.04 -17.39
CA LEU A 128 4.61 10.30 -17.97
C LEU A 128 4.33 10.41 -19.46
N HIS A 129 4.43 9.29 -20.20
CA HIS A 129 4.12 9.26 -21.63
C HIS A 129 2.64 9.57 -21.89
N GLU A 130 1.75 8.91 -21.14
CA GLU A 130 0.30 9.08 -21.27
C GLU A 130 -0.24 10.36 -20.59
N LYS A 131 0.60 11.03 -19.80
CA LYS A 131 0.21 12.19 -18.96
C LYS A 131 -0.99 11.85 -18.06
N ARG A 132 -0.99 10.66 -17.54
CA ARG A 132 -2.06 10.09 -16.71
C ARG A 132 -1.52 9.03 -15.78
N GLY A 133 -1.96 9.06 -14.52
CA GLY A 133 -1.62 8.03 -13.55
C GLY A 133 -2.12 8.36 -12.15
N SER A 134 -2.26 7.34 -11.32
CA SER A 134 -2.60 7.50 -9.91
C SER A 134 -1.76 6.59 -9.05
N ILE A 135 -1.07 7.18 -8.08
CA ILE A 135 -0.24 6.47 -7.10
C ILE A 135 -0.84 6.68 -5.72
N VAL A 136 -1.14 5.58 -5.04
CA VAL A 136 -1.62 5.60 -3.66
C VAL A 136 -0.62 4.87 -2.78
N ASN A 137 0.01 5.59 -1.87
CA ASN A 137 0.97 5.05 -0.92
C ASN A 137 0.27 4.70 0.42
N VAL A 138 0.67 3.61 1.04
CA VAL A 138 0.17 3.25 2.37
C VAL A 138 1.18 3.67 3.43
N SER A 139 0.86 4.77 4.14
CA SER A 139 1.59 5.24 5.31
C SER A 139 1.06 4.57 6.59
N SER A 140 0.96 5.28 7.68
CA SER A 140 0.38 4.90 8.96
C SER A 140 0.15 6.15 9.80
N ILE A 141 -0.75 6.09 10.77
CA ILE A 141 -0.83 7.10 11.84
C ILE A 141 0.51 7.30 12.55
N TRP A 142 1.32 6.25 12.68
CA TRP A 142 2.66 6.33 13.28
C TRP A 142 3.65 7.15 12.43
N GLY A 143 3.43 7.28 11.14
CA GLY A 143 4.17 8.21 10.28
C GLY A 143 3.78 9.68 10.45
N LEU A 144 2.64 9.95 11.09
CA LEU A 144 2.14 11.30 11.37
C LEU A 144 2.45 11.76 12.80
N ARG A 145 2.29 10.85 13.75
CA ARG A 145 2.40 11.13 15.20
C ARG A 145 3.70 10.62 15.82
N GLY A 146 4.29 9.55 15.28
CA GLY A 146 5.30 8.73 15.93
C GLY A 146 4.69 7.71 16.91
N ALA A 147 5.51 6.74 17.35
CA ALA A 147 5.09 5.74 18.32
C ALA A 147 6.30 5.26 19.14
N SER A 148 6.11 5.08 20.44
CA SER A 148 7.10 4.44 21.33
C SER A 148 7.28 2.99 20.93
N CYS A 149 8.50 2.49 21.01
CA CYS A 149 8.89 1.13 20.63
C CYS A 149 8.71 0.79 19.14
N GLU A 150 8.31 1.74 18.30
CA GLU A 150 8.07 1.59 16.85
C GLU A 150 8.87 2.62 16.03
N VAL A 151 10.02 3.10 16.55
CA VAL A 151 10.75 4.25 15.98
C VAL A 151 11.13 4.00 14.53
N ALA A 152 11.71 2.84 14.19
CA ALA A 152 12.10 2.52 12.82
C ALA A 152 10.90 2.51 11.86
N TYR A 153 9.81 1.85 12.26
CA TYR A 153 8.58 1.80 11.46
C TYR A 153 7.98 3.20 11.27
N ALA A 154 7.85 3.97 12.35
CA ALA A 154 7.35 5.33 12.31
C ALA A 154 8.19 6.23 11.38
N CYS A 155 9.53 6.13 11.44
CA CYS A 155 10.44 6.84 10.55
C CYS A 155 10.20 6.47 9.08
N THR A 156 10.05 5.17 8.75
CA THR A 156 9.75 4.77 7.37
C THR A 156 8.41 5.33 6.89
N LYS A 157 7.38 5.32 7.75
CA LYS A 157 6.05 5.82 7.39
C LYS A 157 5.98 7.34 7.31
N ALA A 158 6.80 8.07 8.09
CA ALA A 158 7.00 9.50 7.93
C ALA A 158 7.72 9.82 6.60
N ALA A 159 8.72 9.03 6.21
CA ALA A 159 9.36 9.17 4.90
C ALA A 159 8.37 9.00 3.74
N VAL A 160 7.39 8.09 3.84
CA VAL A 160 6.32 7.92 2.85
C VAL A 160 5.46 9.18 2.72
N VAL A 161 5.20 9.90 3.82
CA VAL A 161 4.48 11.18 3.79
C VAL A 161 5.26 12.23 2.99
N GLY A 162 6.56 12.37 3.27
CA GLY A 162 7.45 13.28 2.53
C GLY A 162 7.53 12.92 1.05
N LEU A 163 7.72 11.62 0.74
CA LEU A 163 7.75 11.10 -0.63
C LEU A 163 6.46 11.43 -1.39
N THR A 164 5.31 11.20 -0.77
CA THR A 164 3.99 11.45 -1.37
C THR A 164 3.81 12.92 -1.74
N ARG A 165 4.10 13.83 -0.80
CA ARG A 165 3.95 15.27 -1.02
C ARG A 165 4.90 15.81 -2.08
N SER A 166 6.17 15.37 -2.06
CA SER A 166 7.18 15.82 -3.03
C SER A 166 6.84 15.35 -4.45
N LEU A 167 6.51 14.06 -4.60
CA LEU A 167 6.12 13.52 -5.91
C LEU A 167 4.81 14.10 -6.42
N ALA A 168 3.85 14.43 -5.56
CA ALA A 168 2.63 15.10 -5.97
C ALA A 168 2.91 16.45 -6.64
N LEU A 169 3.82 17.25 -6.08
CA LEU A 169 4.21 18.54 -6.68
C LEU A 169 4.97 18.35 -8.00
N GLU A 170 5.88 17.38 -8.06
CA GLU A 170 6.73 17.12 -9.23
C GLU A 170 5.93 16.56 -10.40
N LEU A 171 4.96 15.67 -10.13
CA LEU A 171 4.25 14.91 -11.15
C LEU A 171 2.89 15.51 -11.57
N ALA A 172 2.35 16.45 -10.78
CA ALA A 172 1.07 17.11 -11.10
C ALA A 172 1.04 17.78 -12.49
N PRO A 173 2.12 18.47 -12.95
CA PRO A 173 2.13 19.04 -14.32
C PRO A 173 2.02 17.98 -15.42
N SER A 174 2.32 16.72 -15.11
CA SER A 174 2.19 15.58 -16.02
C SER A 174 0.86 14.82 -15.87
N GLY A 175 -0.10 15.35 -15.14
CA GLY A 175 -1.41 14.71 -14.92
C GLY A 175 -1.38 13.47 -14.02
N ILE A 176 -0.30 13.27 -13.28
CA ILE A 176 -0.15 12.13 -12.38
C ILE A 176 -0.44 12.57 -10.94
N ARG A 177 -1.37 11.88 -10.28
CA ARG A 177 -1.73 12.16 -8.89
C ARG A 177 -0.98 11.21 -7.95
N VAL A 178 -0.50 11.74 -6.83
CA VAL A 178 0.17 10.96 -5.79
C VAL A 178 -0.44 11.31 -4.44
N ASN A 179 -1.08 10.34 -3.81
CA ASN A 179 -1.71 10.48 -2.50
C ASN A 179 -1.29 9.35 -1.57
N ALA A 180 -1.61 9.45 -0.31
CA ALA A 180 -1.44 8.36 0.64
C ALA A 180 -2.70 8.15 1.49
N VAL A 181 -2.88 6.92 1.96
CA VAL A 181 -3.73 6.60 3.09
C VAL A 181 -2.84 6.37 4.31
N ALA A 182 -3.29 6.83 5.48
CA ALA A 182 -2.63 6.61 6.77
C ALA A 182 -3.60 5.83 7.68
N PRO A 183 -3.57 4.48 7.65
CA PRO A 183 -4.43 3.67 8.49
C PRO A 183 -4.10 3.82 9.97
N GLY A 184 -5.11 3.72 10.82
CA GLY A 184 -4.99 3.48 12.25
C GLY A 184 -4.80 1.99 12.56
N CYS A 185 -5.33 1.57 13.71
CA CYS A 185 -5.31 0.17 14.12
C CYS A 185 -6.36 -0.62 13.32
N ILE A 186 -5.89 -1.47 12.40
CA ILE A 186 -6.74 -2.24 11.48
C ILE A 186 -6.69 -3.73 11.83
N GLU A 187 -7.83 -4.36 11.88
CA GLU A 187 -7.98 -5.78 12.18
C GLU A 187 -7.40 -6.64 11.04
N THR A 188 -6.12 -6.98 11.16
CA THR A 188 -5.36 -7.82 10.24
C THR A 188 -4.74 -8.98 11.02
N ASP A 189 -4.21 -9.98 10.31
CA ASP A 189 -3.49 -11.09 10.96
C ASP A 189 -2.32 -10.60 11.82
N MET A 190 -1.68 -9.51 11.41
CA MET A 190 -0.60 -8.85 12.17
C MET A 190 -1.11 -8.35 13.52
N VAL A 191 -2.26 -7.68 13.57
CA VAL A 191 -2.84 -7.15 14.81
C VAL A 191 -3.44 -8.29 15.64
N ARG A 192 -4.09 -9.27 14.99
CA ARG A 192 -4.60 -10.47 15.67
C ARG A 192 -3.50 -11.28 16.38
N SER A 193 -2.28 -11.30 15.83
CA SER A 193 -1.13 -11.97 16.47
C SER A 193 -0.66 -11.32 17.78
N LEU A 194 -1.09 -10.09 18.09
CA LEU A 194 -0.80 -9.41 19.35
C LEU A 194 -1.66 -9.90 20.52
N GLY A 195 -2.71 -10.69 20.24
CA GLY A 195 -3.64 -11.24 21.23
C GLY A 195 -4.85 -10.35 21.51
N GLN A 196 -5.90 -10.98 22.08
CA GLN A 196 -7.21 -10.33 22.26
C GLN A 196 -7.14 -9.13 23.21
N GLU A 197 -6.39 -9.21 24.30
CA GLU A 197 -6.25 -8.13 25.27
C GLU A 197 -5.68 -6.85 24.63
N THR A 198 -4.65 -7.00 23.78
CA THR A 198 -4.08 -5.86 23.03
C THR A 198 -5.08 -5.31 22.02
N MET A 199 -5.82 -6.16 21.33
CA MET A 199 -6.86 -5.73 20.40
C MET A 199 -7.96 -4.94 21.10
N ASP A 200 -8.41 -5.39 22.26
CA ASP A 200 -9.43 -4.70 23.06
C ASP A 200 -8.93 -3.34 23.57
N ALA A 201 -7.66 -3.25 24.02
CA ALA A 201 -7.04 -1.99 24.41
C ALA A 201 -6.97 -1.00 23.25
N LEU A 202 -6.50 -1.43 22.07
CA LEU A 202 -6.44 -0.59 20.87
C LEU A 202 -7.83 -0.14 20.41
N ALA A 203 -8.84 -0.98 20.54
CA ALA A 203 -10.23 -0.63 20.25
C ALA A 203 -10.76 0.43 21.22
N GLN A 204 -10.44 0.33 22.52
CA GLN A 204 -10.82 1.32 23.55
C GLN A 204 -10.11 2.66 23.34
N GLU A 205 -8.85 2.65 22.89
CA GLU A 205 -8.11 3.88 22.56
C GLU A 205 -8.61 4.56 21.28
N THR A 206 -9.30 3.82 20.40
CA THR A 206 -9.87 4.36 19.18
C THR A 206 -11.21 5.05 19.50
N PRO A 207 -11.41 6.34 19.22
CA PRO A 207 -12.67 7.05 19.53
C PRO A 207 -13.92 6.40 18.95
N MET A 208 -13.84 5.72 17.80
CA MET A 208 -14.95 4.93 17.27
C MET A 208 -15.23 3.63 18.04
N GLY A 209 -14.46 3.31 19.10
CA GLY A 209 -14.66 2.16 19.98
C GLY A 209 -14.39 0.80 19.33
N ARG A 210 -13.69 0.75 18.21
CA ARG A 210 -13.37 -0.49 17.49
C ARG A 210 -12.11 -0.34 16.64
N LEU A 211 -11.54 -1.46 16.24
CA LEU A 211 -10.55 -1.49 15.18
C LEU A 211 -11.20 -1.20 13.82
N GLY A 212 -10.41 -0.63 12.89
CA GLY A 212 -10.82 -0.50 11.50
C GLY A 212 -10.77 -1.85 10.78
N ARG A 213 -11.55 -1.99 9.71
CA ARG A 213 -11.51 -3.17 8.85
C ARG A 213 -10.66 -2.89 7.60
N PRO A 214 -9.97 -3.90 7.04
CA PRO A 214 -9.20 -3.74 5.80
C PRO A 214 -10.00 -3.10 4.65
N GLU A 215 -11.29 -3.44 4.54
CA GLU A 215 -12.19 -2.93 3.50
C GLU A 215 -12.44 -1.42 3.63
N GLU A 216 -12.40 -0.86 4.84
CA GLU A 216 -12.59 0.57 5.07
C GLU A 216 -11.37 1.36 4.56
N ILE A 217 -10.16 0.81 4.73
CA ILE A 217 -8.93 1.40 4.16
C ILE A 217 -8.92 1.24 2.65
N ALA A 218 -9.38 0.08 2.14
CA ALA A 218 -9.47 -0.17 0.72
C ALA A 218 -10.45 0.79 0.02
N ALA A 219 -11.57 1.13 0.66
CA ALA A 219 -12.51 2.10 0.14
C ALA A 219 -11.89 3.50 0.00
N ALA A 220 -11.14 3.95 1.01
CA ALA A 220 -10.41 5.23 0.99
C ALA A 220 -9.35 5.27 -0.12
N ALA A 221 -8.55 4.22 -0.25
CA ALA A 221 -7.52 4.14 -1.29
C ALA A 221 -8.12 4.06 -2.70
N ALA A 222 -9.21 3.29 -2.88
CA ALA A 222 -9.88 3.18 -4.17
C ALA A 222 -10.56 4.50 -4.58
N PHE A 223 -11.03 5.31 -3.63
CA PHE A 223 -11.46 6.69 -3.90
C PHE A 223 -10.28 7.53 -4.42
N LEU A 224 -9.15 7.53 -3.71
CA LEU A 224 -7.97 8.30 -4.12
C LEU A 224 -7.39 7.82 -5.46
N ALA A 225 -7.50 6.54 -5.78
CA ALA A 225 -7.05 5.97 -7.05
C ALA A 225 -7.93 6.38 -8.24
N GLY A 226 -9.24 6.54 -8.01
CA GLY A 226 -10.26 6.76 -9.04
C GLY A 226 -10.42 8.21 -9.51
N GLU A 227 -11.29 8.38 -10.50
CA GLU A 227 -11.60 9.69 -11.10
C GLU A 227 -12.35 10.63 -10.13
N ASP A 228 -13.05 10.09 -9.14
CA ASP A 228 -13.70 10.89 -8.08
C ASP A 228 -12.71 11.77 -7.30
N ALA A 229 -11.41 11.42 -7.34
CA ALA A 229 -10.32 12.17 -6.74
C ALA A 229 -9.46 12.93 -7.79
N SER A 230 -10.00 13.25 -8.96
CA SER A 230 -9.26 13.84 -10.08
C SER A 230 -8.56 15.17 -9.77
N PHE A 231 -9.04 15.91 -8.77
CA PHE A 231 -8.42 17.17 -8.32
C PHE A 231 -7.72 17.05 -6.96
N ILE A 232 -7.44 15.80 -6.52
CA ILE A 232 -6.80 15.51 -5.23
C ILE A 232 -5.41 14.92 -5.48
N THR A 233 -4.36 15.65 -5.06
CA THR A 233 -2.98 15.18 -5.06
C THR A 233 -2.22 15.72 -3.84
N GLY A 234 -1.20 15.02 -3.36
CA GLY A 234 -0.40 15.39 -2.20
C GLY A 234 -1.08 15.16 -0.85
N GLN A 235 -2.27 14.57 -0.84
CA GLN A 235 -3.04 14.36 0.39
C GLN A 235 -2.63 13.09 1.12
N ILE A 236 -2.67 13.17 2.46
CA ILE A 236 -2.49 12.04 3.35
C ILE A 236 -3.84 11.84 4.05
N LEU A 237 -4.63 10.93 3.53
CA LEU A 237 -5.96 10.64 4.08
C LEU A 237 -5.84 9.71 5.28
N THR A 238 -6.06 10.24 6.47
CA THR A 238 -6.09 9.46 7.70
C THR A 238 -7.41 8.68 7.78
N ALA A 239 -7.32 7.38 8.05
CA ALA A 239 -8.45 6.49 8.23
C ALA A 239 -8.21 5.64 9.50
N ASP A 240 -8.50 6.20 10.66
CA ASP A 240 -8.05 5.71 11.95
C ASP A 240 -9.13 5.70 13.05
N GLY A 241 -10.36 6.02 12.71
CA GLY A 241 -11.46 6.11 13.68
C GLY A 241 -11.32 7.23 14.69
N GLY A 242 -10.50 8.27 14.38
CA GLY A 242 -10.24 9.42 15.24
C GLY A 242 -9.06 9.23 16.20
N PHE A 243 -8.21 8.21 16.01
CA PHE A 243 -7.14 7.84 16.93
C PHE A 243 -6.09 8.95 17.13
N ILE A 244 -5.79 9.72 16.09
CA ILE A 244 -4.83 10.83 16.14
C ILE A 244 -5.45 12.20 15.85
N GLY A 245 -6.76 12.29 15.96
CA GLY A 245 -7.54 13.51 15.68
C GLY A 245 -7.14 14.73 16.46
#